data_887a81b784c1df896bcb22bc16454252
#
_entry.id   887a81b784c1df896bcb22bc16454252
#
_cell.length_a   1.000
_cell.length_b   1.000
_cell.length_c   1.000
_cell.angle_alpha   90.00
_cell.angle_beta   90.00
_cell.angle_gamma   90.00
#
_symmetry.space_group_name_H-M   'P 1'
#
loop_
_entity.id
_entity.type
_entity.pdbx_description
1 polymer ?
#
loop_
_entity_poly.entity_id
_entity_poly.type
_entity_poly.pdbx_seq_one_letter_code
_entity_poly.pdbx_strand_id
1 'polypeptide(L)'
;MDNIILRCDNNINGIFTAIYDAFVYKNQMQKENHEVYRDNISIEIGIGGNYTLFSKMIDIETDEVKVQKTILTIQKKLGFKIYETVFDALCHYSDNRATIVLGFLVRAFKVGQRIMEYMTDKYVMEVFELSRKVNKEADKIRGFIRFSDNGNYLLAHFEPKCDMIPVVMWHFVDRYPGENFVIYDDRRRYAVVHPRLKECFYINESEFCLLYTSDAADDKA
;
A
#
# COMPACT_ATOMS: atom_id res chain seq x y z
N MET A 1 -4.12 25.60 18.13
CA MET A 1 -4.44 24.14 18.17
C MET A 1 -3.31 23.43 17.48
N ASP A 2 -2.74 22.43 18.15
CA ASP A 2 -1.57 21.74 17.63
C ASP A 2 -1.98 20.77 16.53
N ASN A 3 -1.28 20.80 15.39
CA ASN A 3 -1.43 19.81 14.34
C ASN A 3 -0.92 18.45 14.86
N ILE A 4 -1.64 17.38 14.54
CA ILE A 4 -1.20 16.02 14.87
C ILE A 4 -0.63 15.39 13.60
N ILE A 5 0.60 14.92 13.71
CA ILE A 5 1.30 14.18 12.65
C ILE A 5 1.51 12.75 13.14
N LEU A 6 0.85 11.80 12.49
CA LEU A 6 1.05 10.38 12.73
C LEU A 6 2.14 9.90 11.79
N ARG A 7 3.25 9.40 12.33
CA ARG A 7 4.36 8.87 11.54
C ARG A 7 4.31 7.35 11.52
N CYS A 8 4.40 6.76 10.35
CA CYS A 8 4.32 5.31 10.17
C CYS A 8 5.37 4.80 9.18
N ASP A 9 5.57 3.49 9.15
CA ASP A 9 6.41 2.82 8.17
C ASP A 9 5.95 3.09 6.74
N ASN A 10 6.92 3.11 5.82
CA ASN A 10 6.67 3.30 4.38
C ASN A 10 6.20 2.00 3.71
N ASN A 11 5.14 1.41 4.24
CA ASN A 11 4.45 0.25 3.67
C ASN A 11 2.94 0.37 3.86
N ILE A 12 2.18 -0.43 3.12
CA ILE A 12 0.72 -0.37 3.11
C ILE A 12 0.13 -0.65 4.50
N ASN A 13 0.69 -1.62 5.24
CA ASN A 13 0.21 -2.00 6.57
C ASN A 13 0.44 -0.89 7.61
N GLY A 14 1.62 -0.25 7.58
CA GLY A 14 1.90 0.92 8.42
C GLY A 14 0.92 2.06 8.16
N ILE A 15 0.63 2.35 6.88
CA ILE A 15 -0.32 3.41 6.52
C ILE A 15 -1.74 3.06 6.97
N PHE A 16 -2.22 1.82 6.78
CA PHE A 16 -3.55 1.41 7.27
C PHE A 16 -3.64 1.48 8.80
N THR A 17 -2.56 1.14 9.52
CA THR A 17 -2.49 1.31 10.97
C THR A 17 -2.61 2.78 11.37
N ALA A 18 -1.85 3.66 10.73
CA ALA A 18 -1.91 5.10 10.98
C ALA A 18 -3.30 5.70 10.65
N ILE A 19 -3.96 5.23 9.59
CA ILE A 19 -5.34 5.60 9.27
C ILE A 19 -6.30 5.19 10.41
N TYR A 20 -6.17 3.95 10.94
CA TYR A 20 -6.97 3.51 12.08
C TYR A 20 -6.81 4.47 13.28
N ASP A 21 -5.57 4.75 13.65
CA ASP A 21 -5.27 5.61 14.79
C ASP A 21 -5.73 7.06 14.55
N ALA A 22 -5.62 7.57 13.33
CA ALA A 22 -6.17 8.88 12.96
C ALA A 22 -7.68 8.98 13.24
N PHE A 23 -8.45 7.93 12.91
CA PHE A 23 -9.88 7.90 13.23
C PHE A 23 -10.15 7.78 14.73
N VAL A 24 -9.32 7.03 15.48
CA VAL A 24 -9.43 6.94 16.94
C VAL A 24 -9.19 8.31 17.58
N TYR A 25 -8.11 8.99 17.23
CA TYR A 25 -7.80 10.34 17.70
C TYR A 25 -8.90 11.33 17.36
N LYS A 26 -9.41 11.29 16.15
CA LYS A 26 -10.51 12.17 15.73
C LYS A 26 -11.78 11.95 16.56
N ASN A 27 -12.14 10.69 16.84
CA ASN A 27 -13.30 10.37 17.65
C ASN A 27 -13.14 10.80 19.12
N GLN A 28 -11.92 10.68 19.67
CA GLN A 28 -11.61 11.15 21.03
C GLN A 28 -11.76 12.68 21.14
N MET A 29 -11.17 13.41 20.21
CA MET A 29 -11.25 14.88 20.19
C MET A 29 -12.69 15.40 20.00
N GLN A 30 -13.52 14.70 19.22
CA GLN A 30 -14.93 15.05 19.06
C GLN A 30 -15.73 14.88 20.38
N LYS A 31 -15.40 13.90 21.22
CA LYS A 31 -16.03 13.68 22.52
C LYS A 31 -15.66 14.76 23.55
N GLU A 32 -14.47 15.35 23.41
CA GLU A 32 -13.97 16.38 24.33
C GLU A 32 -14.42 17.81 23.94
N ASN A 33 -15.42 17.94 23.05
CA ASN A 33 -15.97 19.23 22.57
C ASN A 33 -14.92 20.19 21.94
N HIS A 34 -13.78 19.66 21.50
CA HIS A 34 -12.87 20.44 20.66
C HIS A 34 -13.41 20.46 19.23
N GLU A 35 -13.72 21.65 18.70
CA GLU A 35 -13.92 21.83 17.26
C GLU A 35 -12.63 21.46 16.54
N VAL A 36 -12.48 20.17 16.21
CA VAL A 36 -11.37 19.70 15.40
C VAL A 36 -11.65 20.11 13.97
N TYR A 37 -10.95 21.12 13.51
CA TYR A 37 -10.84 21.44 12.10
C TYR A 37 -10.42 20.15 11.37
N ARG A 38 -11.09 19.88 10.25
CA ARG A 38 -11.03 18.58 9.53
C ARG A 38 -9.63 18.21 9.01
N ASP A 39 -8.70 19.15 9.01
CA ASP A 39 -7.38 19.05 8.38
C ASP A 39 -6.21 19.09 9.38
N ASN A 40 -6.47 18.92 10.69
CA ASN A 40 -5.42 18.99 11.72
C ASN A 40 -4.68 17.66 11.96
N ILE A 41 -5.06 16.58 11.27
CA ILE A 41 -4.39 15.27 11.37
C ILE A 41 -3.82 14.94 9.99
N SER A 42 -2.52 14.71 9.93
CA SER A 42 -1.82 14.24 8.74
C SER A 42 -1.02 12.98 9.04
N ILE A 43 -0.69 12.22 7.99
CA ILE A 43 0.15 11.02 8.10
C ILE A 43 1.43 11.27 7.33
N GLU A 44 2.55 11.16 8.02
CA GLU A 44 3.90 11.20 7.47
C GLU A 44 4.44 9.78 7.32
N ILE A 45 5.05 9.49 6.18
CA ILE A 45 5.54 8.16 5.83
C ILE A 45 7.06 8.12 5.96
N GLY A 46 7.58 7.13 6.68
CA GLY A 46 9.01 6.91 6.88
C GLY A 46 9.56 7.52 8.17
N ILE A 47 10.79 7.12 8.50
CA ILE A 47 11.49 7.55 9.72
C ILE A 47 12.33 8.77 9.37
N GLY A 48 12.17 9.88 10.12
CA GLY A 48 13.09 11.03 10.02
C GLY A 48 12.53 12.29 9.34
N GLY A 49 11.24 12.57 9.50
CA GLY A 49 10.66 13.85 9.06
C GLY A 49 11.17 15.06 9.82
N ASN A 50 11.15 16.23 9.19
CA ASN A 50 11.46 17.51 9.81
C ASN A 50 10.48 17.80 10.96
N TYR A 51 11.01 18.18 12.11
CA TYR A 51 10.17 18.66 13.21
C TYR A 51 9.42 19.93 12.77
N THR A 52 8.11 19.80 12.67
CA THR A 52 7.25 20.94 12.38
C THR A 52 6.92 21.65 13.67
N LEU A 53 7.26 22.93 13.78
CA LEU A 53 6.90 23.79 14.92
C LEU A 53 5.38 23.74 15.13
N PHE A 54 4.94 23.63 16.38
CA PHE A 54 3.53 23.57 16.78
C PHE A 54 2.76 22.33 16.30
N SER A 55 3.45 21.18 16.16
CA SER A 55 2.82 19.90 15.84
C SER A 55 3.17 18.84 16.87
N LYS A 56 2.19 18.03 17.25
CA LYS A 56 2.39 16.83 18.04
C LYS A 56 2.67 15.66 17.12
N MET A 57 3.88 15.14 17.18
CA MET A 57 4.27 13.95 16.41
C MET A 57 4.06 12.69 17.23
N ILE A 58 3.50 11.66 16.60
CA ILE A 58 3.21 10.37 17.23
C ILE A 58 3.67 9.28 16.27
N ASP A 59 4.64 8.48 16.73
CA ASP A 59 5.12 7.32 15.98
C ASP A 59 4.14 6.17 16.13
N ILE A 60 3.77 5.56 15.01
CA ILE A 60 2.79 4.48 14.91
C ILE A 60 3.52 3.22 14.50
N GLU A 61 3.54 2.24 15.37
CA GLU A 61 4.02 0.90 15.06
C GLU A 61 2.95 0.12 14.28
N THR A 62 3.38 -0.66 13.29
CA THR A 62 2.48 -1.45 12.45
C THR A 62 1.77 -2.52 13.28
N ASP A 63 0.43 -2.57 13.21
CA ASP A 63 -0.44 -3.49 13.93
C ASP A 63 -1.41 -4.19 12.97
N GLU A 64 -1.20 -5.47 12.75
CA GLU A 64 -1.99 -6.28 11.81
C GLU A 64 -3.49 -6.34 12.16
N VAL A 65 -3.83 -6.28 13.45
CA VAL A 65 -5.24 -6.28 13.88
C VAL A 65 -5.92 -4.96 13.46
N LYS A 66 -5.23 -3.84 13.59
CA LYS A 66 -5.72 -2.54 13.13
C LYS A 66 -5.83 -2.49 11.60
N VAL A 67 -4.85 -3.05 10.89
CA VAL A 67 -4.87 -3.19 9.42
C VAL A 67 -6.14 -3.91 8.98
N GLN A 68 -6.37 -5.12 9.49
CA GLN A 68 -7.53 -5.92 9.13
C GLN A 68 -8.85 -5.21 9.46
N LYS A 69 -8.96 -4.58 10.62
CA LYS A 69 -10.14 -3.79 11.00
C LYS A 69 -10.39 -2.63 10.03
N THR A 70 -9.34 -1.94 9.60
CA THR A 70 -9.45 -0.82 8.65
C THR A 70 -9.95 -1.31 7.30
N ILE A 71 -9.32 -2.34 6.75
CA ILE A 71 -9.70 -2.95 5.46
C ILE A 71 -11.16 -3.41 5.49
N LEU A 72 -11.52 -4.24 6.48
CA LEU A 72 -12.89 -4.76 6.62
C LEU A 72 -13.92 -3.63 6.80
N THR A 73 -13.56 -2.56 7.51
CA THR A 73 -14.46 -1.42 7.71
C THR A 73 -14.69 -0.66 6.41
N ILE A 74 -13.64 -0.44 5.61
CA ILE A 74 -13.76 0.20 4.30
C ILE A 74 -14.62 -0.66 3.38
N GLN A 75 -14.31 -1.95 3.25
CA GLN A 75 -15.06 -2.87 2.39
C GLN A 75 -16.54 -2.97 2.79
N LYS A 76 -16.84 -3.11 4.09
CA LYS A 76 -18.20 -3.26 4.59
C LYS A 76 -19.04 -1.99 4.46
N LYS A 77 -18.46 -0.82 4.75
CA LYS A 77 -19.21 0.46 4.76
C LYS A 77 -19.18 1.19 3.43
N LEU A 78 -18.09 1.11 2.69
CA LEU A 78 -17.90 1.86 1.46
C LEU A 78 -17.91 0.99 0.19
N GLY A 79 -17.73 -0.33 0.34
CA GLY A 79 -17.73 -1.29 -0.76
C GLY A 79 -16.34 -1.57 -1.31
N PHE A 80 -16.25 -2.68 -2.05
CA PHE A 80 -14.98 -3.20 -2.56
C PHE A 80 -14.31 -2.26 -3.56
N LYS A 81 -15.11 -1.59 -4.42
CA LYS A 81 -14.58 -0.66 -5.43
C LYS A 81 -13.83 0.54 -4.82
N ILE A 82 -14.33 1.09 -3.71
CA ILE A 82 -13.65 2.17 -2.99
C ILE A 82 -12.38 1.63 -2.32
N TYR A 83 -12.44 0.42 -1.75
CA TYR A 83 -11.26 -0.25 -1.19
C TYR A 83 -10.16 -0.43 -2.26
N GLU A 84 -10.48 -0.94 -3.45
CA GLU A 84 -9.52 -1.06 -4.56
C GLU A 84 -8.88 0.29 -4.90
N THR A 85 -9.69 1.33 -5.05
CA THR A 85 -9.20 2.68 -5.37
C THR A 85 -8.26 3.22 -4.30
N VAL A 86 -8.59 2.99 -3.02
CA VAL A 86 -7.74 3.35 -1.87
C VAL A 86 -6.45 2.55 -1.87
N PHE A 87 -6.53 1.24 -2.08
CA PHE A 87 -5.38 0.35 -2.11
C PHE A 87 -4.40 0.75 -3.23
N ASP A 88 -4.90 0.95 -4.44
CA ASP A 88 -4.09 1.43 -5.56
C ASP A 88 -3.43 2.77 -5.22
N ALA A 89 -4.17 3.73 -4.67
CA ALA A 89 -3.61 5.03 -4.30
C ALA A 89 -2.49 4.90 -3.26
N LEU A 90 -2.59 3.94 -2.33
CA LEU A 90 -1.53 3.66 -1.34
C LEU A 90 -0.30 3.00 -1.96
N CYS A 91 -0.43 2.29 -3.08
CA CYS A 91 0.70 1.75 -3.83
C CYS A 91 1.49 2.83 -4.60
N HIS A 92 0.96 4.07 -4.73
CA HIS A 92 1.67 5.16 -5.40
C HIS A 92 2.92 5.59 -4.63
N TYR A 93 3.95 6.10 -5.34
CA TYR A 93 5.23 6.50 -4.74
C TYR A 93 5.22 7.88 -4.04
N SER A 94 4.12 8.62 -4.09
CA SER A 94 4.01 9.97 -3.49
C SER A 94 4.06 9.93 -1.96
N ASP A 95 4.87 10.80 -1.35
CA ASP A 95 5.04 10.84 0.11
C ASP A 95 3.77 11.31 0.84
N ASN A 96 2.91 12.08 0.18
CA ASN A 96 1.66 12.58 0.75
C ASN A 96 0.45 11.65 0.53
N ARG A 97 0.64 10.47 -0.09
CA ARG A 97 -0.45 9.54 -0.42
C ARG A 97 -1.29 9.12 0.80
N ALA A 98 -0.64 8.93 1.95
CA ALA A 98 -1.33 8.54 3.18
C ALA A 98 -2.27 9.66 3.69
N THR A 99 -1.83 10.90 3.69
CA THR A 99 -2.65 12.07 4.06
C THR A 99 -3.80 12.29 3.07
N ILE A 100 -3.53 12.13 1.76
CA ILE A 100 -4.57 12.21 0.72
C ILE A 100 -5.66 11.17 0.96
N VAL A 101 -5.26 9.90 1.16
CA VAL A 101 -6.19 8.79 1.41
C VAL A 101 -6.96 8.99 2.73
N LEU A 102 -6.31 9.46 3.79
CA LEU A 102 -7.00 9.82 5.04
C LEU A 102 -8.08 10.89 4.79
N GLY A 103 -7.74 11.98 4.08
CA GLY A 103 -8.67 13.04 3.72
C GLY A 103 -9.86 12.52 2.89
N PHE A 104 -9.62 11.63 1.94
CA PHE A 104 -10.65 10.95 1.18
C PHE A 104 -11.56 10.09 2.06
N LEU A 105 -10.99 9.21 2.91
CA LEU A 105 -11.76 8.32 3.78
C LEU A 105 -12.62 9.09 4.79
N VAL A 106 -12.11 10.20 5.33
CA VAL A 106 -12.90 11.08 6.22
C VAL A 106 -14.17 11.60 5.53
N ARG A 107 -14.11 11.90 4.23
CA ARG A 107 -15.26 12.32 3.42
C ARG A 107 -16.13 11.13 3.06
N ALA A 108 -15.53 10.05 2.61
CA ALA A 108 -16.21 8.83 2.19
C ALA A 108 -17.10 8.26 3.30
N PHE A 109 -16.61 8.21 4.55
CA PHE A 109 -17.43 7.74 5.68
C PHE A 109 -18.61 8.65 6.04
N LYS A 110 -18.65 9.91 5.57
CA LYS A 110 -19.81 10.81 5.74
C LYS A 110 -20.82 10.66 4.63
N VAL A 111 -20.37 10.47 3.39
CA VAL A 111 -21.20 10.47 2.17
C VAL A 111 -21.60 9.06 1.76
N GLY A 112 -20.81 8.05 2.16
CA GLY A 112 -20.95 6.66 1.74
C GLY A 112 -20.41 6.43 0.32
N GLN A 113 -20.91 5.39 -0.34
CA GLN A 113 -20.43 4.96 -1.67
C GLN A 113 -20.55 6.03 -2.76
N ARG A 114 -21.47 6.99 -2.60
CA ARG A 114 -21.64 8.09 -3.55
C ARG A 114 -20.45 9.04 -3.60
N ILE A 115 -19.46 8.92 -2.70
CA ILE A 115 -18.23 9.73 -2.73
C ILE A 115 -17.54 9.67 -4.09
N MET A 116 -17.68 8.57 -4.83
CA MET A 116 -17.11 8.39 -6.16
C MET A 116 -17.67 9.38 -7.21
N GLU A 117 -18.81 10.02 -6.95
CA GLU A 117 -19.44 11.02 -7.82
C GLU A 117 -18.95 12.45 -7.54
N TYR A 118 -18.25 12.68 -6.40
CA TYR A 118 -17.84 14.00 -5.95
C TYR A 118 -16.48 14.43 -6.53
N MET A 119 -16.36 14.44 -7.85
CA MET A 119 -15.13 14.74 -8.57
C MET A 119 -14.61 16.18 -8.42
N THR A 120 -15.38 17.07 -7.80
CA THR A 120 -14.96 18.44 -7.47
C THR A 120 -14.25 18.54 -6.11
N ASP A 121 -14.34 17.52 -5.27
CA ASP A 121 -13.61 17.48 -4.00
C ASP A 121 -12.12 17.17 -4.26
N LYS A 122 -11.24 17.97 -3.66
CA LYS A 122 -9.79 17.87 -3.83
C LYS A 122 -9.27 16.45 -3.54
N TYR A 123 -9.66 15.87 -2.40
CA TYR A 123 -9.13 14.56 -2.01
C TYR A 123 -9.69 13.41 -2.85
N VAL A 124 -10.92 13.57 -3.34
CA VAL A 124 -11.52 12.61 -4.29
C VAL A 124 -10.72 12.63 -5.59
N MET A 125 -10.49 13.81 -6.17
CA MET A 125 -9.67 13.95 -7.39
C MET A 125 -8.26 13.39 -7.20
N GLU A 126 -7.59 13.74 -6.09
CA GLU A 126 -6.22 13.30 -5.84
C GLU A 126 -6.12 11.77 -5.71
N VAL A 127 -7.02 11.11 -4.95
CA VAL A 127 -7.04 9.65 -4.81
C VAL A 127 -7.26 8.97 -6.17
N PHE A 128 -8.20 9.47 -6.97
CA PHE A 128 -8.43 8.95 -8.32
C PHE A 128 -7.20 9.12 -9.22
N GLU A 129 -6.52 10.24 -9.12
CA GLU A 129 -5.31 10.48 -9.91
C GLU A 129 -4.18 9.52 -9.52
N LEU A 130 -3.97 9.29 -8.21
CA LEU A 130 -2.98 8.33 -7.71
C LEU A 130 -3.32 6.91 -8.21
N SER A 131 -4.55 6.44 -7.98
CA SER A 131 -5.01 5.12 -8.42
C SER A 131 -4.85 4.93 -9.93
N ARG A 132 -5.24 5.95 -10.73
CA ARG A 132 -5.10 5.89 -12.20
C ARG A 132 -3.63 5.78 -12.64
N LYS A 133 -2.69 6.49 -11.98
CA LYS A 133 -1.26 6.38 -12.29
C LYS A 133 -0.72 4.99 -11.98
N VAL A 134 -1.13 4.41 -10.84
CA VAL A 134 -0.77 3.04 -10.45
C VAL A 134 -1.30 2.03 -11.46
N ASN A 135 -2.58 2.10 -11.81
CA ASN A 135 -3.18 1.18 -12.78
C ASN A 135 -2.52 1.30 -14.16
N LYS A 136 -2.18 2.51 -14.61
CA LYS A 136 -1.45 2.72 -15.87
C LYS A 136 -0.05 2.10 -15.85
N GLU A 137 0.64 2.12 -14.72
CA GLU A 137 1.94 1.45 -14.55
C GLU A 137 1.76 -0.06 -14.51
N ALA A 138 0.75 -0.57 -13.80
CA ALA A 138 0.41 -1.98 -13.75
C ALA A 138 0.12 -2.58 -15.13
N ASP A 139 -0.64 -1.89 -15.97
CA ASP A 139 -0.94 -2.33 -17.33
C ASP A 139 0.32 -2.47 -18.19
N LYS A 140 1.27 -1.55 -18.04
CA LYS A 140 2.57 -1.65 -18.71
C LYS A 140 3.36 -2.87 -18.24
N ILE A 141 3.41 -3.10 -16.93
CA ILE A 141 4.14 -4.23 -16.36
C ILE A 141 3.52 -5.55 -16.83
N ARG A 142 2.20 -5.69 -16.76
CA ARG A 142 1.48 -6.88 -17.26
C ARG A 142 1.78 -7.18 -18.73
N GLY A 143 1.98 -6.15 -19.56
CA GLY A 143 2.27 -6.28 -20.99
C GLY A 143 3.74 -6.51 -21.32
N PHE A 144 4.68 -6.02 -20.51
CA PHE A 144 6.09 -5.95 -20.87
C PHE A 144 7.04 -6.74 -19.97
N ILE A 145 6.62 -7.20 -18.80
CA ILE A 145 7.47 -8.02 -17.93
C ILE A 145 7.91 -9.29 -18.65
N ARG A 146 9.16 -9.67 -18.47
CA ARG A 146 9.75 -10.89 -19.04
C ARG A 146 10.20 -11.79 -17.91
N PHE A 147 9.84 -13.05 -18.00
CA PHE A 147 10.34 -14.09 -17.13
C PHE A 147 11.50 -14.81 -17.81
N SER A 148 12.60 -14.97 -17.09
CA SER A 148 13.72 -15.86 -17.44
C SER A 148 13.50 -17.20 -16.75
N ASP A 149 13.82 -18.28 -17.44
CA ASP A 149 13.80 -19.62 -16.89
C ASP A 149 15.11 -19.89 -16.15
N ASN A 150 15.03 -20.16 -14.86
CA ASN A 150 16.16 -20.54 -14.00
C ASN A 150 16.17 -22.06 -13.69
N GLY A 151 15.48 -22.85 -14.48
CA GLY A 151 15.39 -24.31 -14.33
C GLY A 151 14.36 -24.74 -13.28
N ASN A 152 14.41 -24.23 -12.07
CA ASN A 152 13.50 -24.56 -10.99
C ASN A 152 12.30 -23.60 -10.86
N TYR A 153 12.43 -22.37 -11.35
CA TYR A 153 11.41 -21.34 -11.30
C TYR A 153 11.60 -20.28 -12.39
N LEU A 154 10.52 -19.59 -12.71
CA LEU A 154 10.53 -18.42 -13.59
C LEU A 154 10.85 -17.17 -12.79
N LEU A 155 11.84 -16.39 -13.19
CA LEU A 155 12.28 -15.18 -12.51
C LEU A 155 11.98 -13.93 -13.36
N ALA A 156 11.33 -12.95 -12.76
CA ALA A 156 11.17 -11.63 -13.36
C ALA A 156 11.72 -10.54 -12.44
N HIS A 157 12.50 -9.64 -13.01
CA HIS A 157 13.00 -8.42 -12.38
C HIS A 157 12.35 -7.20 -13.00
N PHE A 158 12.05 -6.20 -12.18
CA PHE A 158 11.58 -4.90 -12.65
C PHE A 158 11.87 -3.80 -11.63
N GLU A 159 11.94 -2.57 -12.11
CA GLU A 159 12.21 -1.38 -11.29
C GLU A 159 11.05 -0.37 -11.39
N PRO A 160 9.91 -0.62 -10.75
CA PRO A 160 8.74 0.23 -10.87
C PRO A 160 8.86 1.49 -9.99
N LYS A 161 8.13 2.56 -10.36
CA LYS A 161 7.99 3.74 -9.50
C LYS A 161 7.06 3.46 -8.32
N CYS A 162 5.88 2.94 -8.61
CA CYS A 162 4.88 2.56 -7.63
C CYS A 162 5.17 1.17 -7.04
N ASP A 163 4.57 0.84 -5.91
CA ASP A 163 4.63 -0.52 -5.34
C ASP A 163 3.75 -1.46 -6.14
N MET A 164 4.36 -2.16 -7.09
CA MET A 164 3.60 -2.89 -8.11
C MET A 164 3.37 -4.36 -7.80
N ILE A 165 4.18 -5.00 -6.98
CA ILE A 165 4.01 -6.43 -6.67
C ILE A 165 2.59 -6.73 -6.17
N PRO A 166 2.03 -6.00 -5.17
CA PRO A 166 0.68 -6.28 -4.68
C PRO A 166 -0.42 -6.07 -5.73
N VAL A 167 -0.16 -5.24 -6.74
CA VAL A 167 -1.13 -4.90 -7.80
C VAL A 167 -1.11 -5.88 -8.97
N VAL A 168 0.07 -6.45 -9.28
CA VAL A 168 0.22 -7.29 -10.48
C VAL A 168 0.34 -8.77 -10.20
N MET A 169 0.69 -9.18 -8.97
CA MET A 169 0.99 -10.59 -8.66
C MET A 169 -0.15 -11.54 -9.02
N TRP A 170 -1.40 -11.17 -8.73
CA TRP A 170 -2.56 -12.01 -8.99
C TRP A 170 -2.78 -12.27 -10.49
N HIS A 171 -2.44 -11.30 -11.35
CA HIS A 171 -2.47 -11.50 -12.79
C HIS A 171 -1.51 -12.62 -13.23
N PHE A 172 -0.34 -12.71 -12.61
CA PHE A 172 0.65 -13.74 -12.95
C PHE A 172 0.33 -15.08 -12.29
N VAL A 173 -0.26 -15.09 -11.11
CA VAL A 173 -0.81 -16.32 -10.49
C VAL A 173 -1.86 -16.95 -11.40
N ASP A 174 -2.78 -16.14 -11.94
CA ASP A 174 -3.81 -16.63 -12.86
C ASP A 174 -3.23 -17.10 -14.20
N ARG A 175 -2.15 -16.46 -14.67
CA ARG A 175 -1.51 -16.78 -15.95
C ARG A 175 -0.61 -18.01 -15.88
N TYR A 176 0.05 -18.22 -14.76
CA TYR A 176 1.05 -19.28 -14.54
C TYR A 176 0.75 -20.13 -13.29
N PRO A 177 -0.46 -20.67 -13.14
CA PRO A 177 -0.84 -21.37 -11.90
C PRO A 177 -0.05 -22.67 -11.68
N GLY A 178 0.46 -23.26 -12.76
CA GLY A 178 1.24 -24.50 -12.76
C GLY A 178 2.76 -24.31 -12.64
N GLU A 179 3.25 -23.08 -12.49
CA GLU A 179 4.68 -22.79 -12.47
C GLU A 179 5.10 -22.20 -11.12
N ASN A 180 6.35 -22.49 -10.71
CA ASN A 180 7.00 -21.70 -9.68
C ASN A 180 7.47 -20.40 -10.30
N PHE A 181 7.18 -19.26 -9.71
CA PHE A 181 7.74 -18.00 -10.18
C PHE A 181 8.11 -17.06 -9.05
N VAL A 182 9.05 -16.18 -9.35
CA VAL A 182 9.48 -15.09 -8.48
C VAL A 182 9.40 -13.79 -9.26
N ILE A 183 8.81 -12.76 -8.65
CA ILE A 183 8.82 -11.39 -9.19
C ILE A 183 9.53 -10.52 -8.16
N TYR A 184 10.65 -9.93 -8.55
CA TYR A 184 11.52 -9.12 -7.70
C TYR A 184 11.43 -7.64 -8.06
N ASP A 185 11.16 -6.80 -7.05
CA ASP A 185 11.19 -5.34 -7.16
C ASP A 185 12.60 -4.84 -6.78
N ASP A 186 13.39 -4.48 -7.80
CA ASP A 186 14.77 -4.00 -7.64
C ASP A 186 14.86 -2.69 -6.87
N ARG A 187 13.80 -1.86 -6.90
CA ARG A 187 13.76 -0.59 -6.19
C ARG A 187 13.51 -0.75 -4.70
N ARG A 188 12.56 -1.63 -4.35
CA ARG A 188 12.14 -1.86 -2.95
C ARG A 188 12.84 -3.03 -2.30
N ARG A 189 13.58 -3.81 -3.09
CA ARG A 189 14.40 -4.94 -2.64
C ARG A 189 13.59 -6.00 -1.89
N TYR A 190 12.48 -6.38 -2.49
CA TYR A 190 11.66 -7.50 -2.02
C TYR A 190 11.05 -8.24 -3.21
N ALA A 191 10.59 -9.45 -2.98
CA ALA A 191 9.97 -10.26 -3.99
C ALA A 191 8.68 -10.91 -3.51
N VAL A 192 7.86 -11.32 -4.47
CA VAL A 192 6.81 -12.31 -4.26
C VAL A 192 7.24 -13.63 -4.87
N VAL A 193 7.09 -14.70 -4.11
CA VAL A 193 7.32 -16.08 -4.53
C VAL A 193 5.96 -16.76 -4.68
N HIS A 194 5.71 -17.35 -5.84
CA HIS A 194 4.57 -18.22 -6.09
C HIS A 194 5.06 -19.66 -6.28
N PRO A 195 4.93 -20.52 -5.27
CA PRO A 195 5.14 -21.94 -5.45
C PRO A 195 3.97 -22.54 -6.24
N ARG A 196 4.26 -23.47 -7.13
CA ARG A 196 3.26 -24.16 -7.95
C ARG A 196 2.07 -24.65 -7.11
N LEU A 197 0.87 -24.21 -7.51
CA LEU A 197 -0.42 -24.58 -6.87
C LEU A 197 -0.51 -24.27 -5.36
N LYS A 198 0.26 -23.27 -4.88
CA LYS A 198 0.25 -22.82 -3.48
C LYS A 198 0.04 -21.31 -3.40
N GLU A 199 -0.19 -20.85 -2.17
CA GLU A 199 -0.31 -19.41 -1.90
C GLU A 199 1.04 -18.69 -2.06
N CYS A 200 0.98 -17.45 -2.54
CA CYS A 200 2.14 -16.58 -2.65
C CYS A 200 2.60 -16.13 -1.26
N PHE A 201 3.90 -15.89 -1.13
CA PHE A 201 4.46 -15.26 0.04
C PHE A 201 5.53 -14.24 -0.37
N TYR A 202 5.78 -13.26 0.52
CA TYR A 202 6.77 -12.23 0.29
C TYR A 202 8.09 -12.61 0.95
N ILE A 203 9.20 -12.24 0.30
CA ILE A 203 10.56 -12.40 0.80
C ILE A 203 11.32 -11.08 0.66
N ASN A 204 12.26 -10.85 1.58
CA ASN A 204 13.17 -9.71 1.52
C ASN A 204 14.42 -10.03 0.67
N GLU A 205 15.28 -9.03 0.46
CA GLU A 205 16.52 -9.16 -0.31
C GLU A 205 17.43 -10.28 0.20
N SER A 206 17.59 -10.42 1.52
CA SER A 206 18.47 -11.44 2.10
C SER A 206 17.98 -12.84 1.81
N GLU A 207 16.67 -13.07 1.92
CA GLU A 207 16.03 -14.35 1.61
C GLU A 207 16.07 -14.64 0.09
N PHE A 208 15.91 -13.61 -0.75
CA PHE A 208 16.04 -13.75 -2.20
C PHE A 208 17.47 -14.13 -2.61
N CYS A 209 18.49 -13.51 -2.03
CA CYS A 209 19.89 -13.88 -2.29
C CYS A 209 20.19 -15.34 -1.91
N LEU A 210 19.61 -15.85 -0.83
CA LEU A 210 19.77 -17.25 -0.42
C LEU A 210 19.13 -18.20 -1.43
N LEU A 211 17.95 -17.90 -1.95
CA LEU A 211 17.31 -18.69 -3.01
C LEU A 211 18.18 -18.73 -4.28
N TYR A 212 18.73 -17.59 -4.68
CA TYR A 212 19.54 -17.49 -5.89
C TYR A 212 20.89 -18.21 -5.78
N THR A 213 21.50 -18.23 -4.58
CA THR A 213 22.80 -18.90 -4.37
C THR A 213 22.68 -20.40 -4.18
N SER A 214 21.58 -20.93 -3.64
CA SER A 214 21.36 -22.37 -3.49
C SER A 214 21.21 -23.08 -4.84
N ASP A 215 20.51 -22.47 -5.79
CA ASP A 215 20.34 -23.03 -7.13
C ASP A 215 21.64 -23.03 -7.96
N ALA A 216 22.50 -22.03 -7.78
CA ALA A 216 23.82 -21.95 -8.44
C ALA A 216 24.82 -23.02 -7.90
N ALA A 217 24.55 -23.64 -6.76
CA ALA A 217 25.36 -24.70 -6.20
C ALA A 217 24.97 -26.09 -6.74
N ASP A 218 23.71 -26.31 -7.04
CA ASP A 218 23.21 -27.59 -7.58
C ASP A 218 23.54 -27.80 -9.07
N ASP A 219 23.76 -26.74 -9.84
CA ASP A 219 24.20 -26.82 -11.25
C ASP A 219 25.69 -27.20 -11.44
N LYS A 220 26.44 -27.43 -10.37
CA LYS A 220 27.86 -27.78 -10.39
C LYS A 220 28.20 -29.18 -9.87
N ALA A 221 27.21 -30.05 -9.68
CA ALA A 221 27.40 -31.41 -9.19
C ALA A 221 27.22 -32.48 -10.29
#